data_ac50437b93a1ae8af753ac2208d1b7b5
#
_entry.id   ac50437b93a1ae8af753ac2208d1b7b5
#
_cell.length_a   1.000
_cell.length_b   1.000
_cell.length_c   1.000
_cell.angle_alpha   90.00
_cell.angle_beta   90.00
_cell.angle_gamma   90.00
#
_symmetry.space_group_name_H-M   'P 1'
#
loop_
_entity.id
_entity.type
_entity.pdbx_description
1 polymer ?
#
loop_
_entity_poly.entity_id
_entity_poly.type
_entity_poly.pdbx_seq_one_letter_code
_entity_poly.pdbx_strand_id
1 'polypeptide(L)'
;MTNTRQIAFGYSTQCNIKCDHCVAADELSRNVKMDLSKAKAIIEEMAHYNVTGISFTAGEPLLFFNDIRDLVQICKKNGIYSRIVTNGYWAKTKEHSDNIVSELMLSGLSQLRISYSRWHQKNITVKTLPMQLPVVKNTVWIISSLLLLIFPYKMIRSKSFFAITT
;
A
#
# COMPACT_ATOMS: atom_id res chain seq x y z
N MET A 1 20.61 -7.79 18.65
CA MET A 1 19.30 -7.23 18.21
C MET A 1 19.52 -6.56 16.86
N THR A 2 19.00 -7.11 15.78
CA THR A 2 19.08 -6.49 14.45
C THR A 2 18.19 -5.26 14.44
N ASN A 3 18.79 -4.09 14.31
CA ASN A 3 18.09 -2.80 14.25
C ASN A 3 17.37 -2.71 12.90
N THR A 4 16.12 -3.20 12.83
CA THR A 4 15.31 -3.18 11.62
C THR A 4 14.71 -1.79 11.43
N ARG A 5 14.96 -1.16 10.28
CA ARG A 5 14.42 0.16 9.94
C ARG A 5 13.28 0.02 8.95
N GLN A 6 12.14 0.63 9.28
CA GLN A 6 11.00 0.76 8.37
C GLN A 6 10.78 2.24 8.05
N ILE A 7 10.58 2.55 6.78
CA ILE A 7 10.50 3.93 6.28
C ILE A 7 9.15 4.16 5.61
N ALA A 8 8.53 5.30 5.88
CA ALA A 8 7.45 5.83 5.06
C ALA A 8 8.05 6.56 3.86
N PHE A 9 7.68 6.14 2.65
CA PHE A 9 8.20 6.67 1.40
C PHE A 9 7.10 7.37 0.61
N GLY A 10 7.20 8.68 0.48
CA GLY A 10 6.30 9.49 -0.33
C GLY A 10 6.85 9.64 -1.75
N TYR A 11 6.30 8.89 -2.69
CA TYR A 11 6.66 9.03 -4.12
C TYR A 11 6.04 10.26 -4.76
N SER A 12 4.79 10.58 -4.34
CA SER A 12 4.06 11.75 -4.81
C SER A 12 3.18 12.30 -3.71
N THR A 13 2.90 13.60 -3.78
CA THR A 13 1.89 14.26 -2.92
C THR A 13 0.51 14.30 -3.57
N GLN A 14 0.35 13.79 -4.80
CA GLN A 14 -0.94 13.80 -5.51
C GLN A 14 -1.92 12.80 -4.90
N CYS A 15 -3.17 13.24 -4.72
CA CYS A 15 -4.25 12.40 -4.23
C CYS A 15 -5.56 12.72 -4.95
N ASN A 16 -6.34 11.71 -5.24
CA ASN A 16 -7.65 11.84 -5.92
C ASN A 16 -8.81 12.12 -4.94
N ILE A 17 -8.53 12.14 -3.63
CA ILE A 17 -9.52 12.48 -2.60
C ILE A 17 -8.94 13.50 -1.60
N LYS A 18 -9.83 14.22 -0.91
CA LYS A 18 -9.46 15.15 0.15
C LYS A 18 -10.11 14.70 1.45
N CYS A 19 -9.31 14.17 2.35
CA CYS A 19 -9.77 13.69 3.65
C CYS A 19 -9.54 14.73 4.73
N ASP A 20 -10.56 15.00 5.57
CA ASP A 20 -10.49 16.01 6.63
C ASP A 20 -9.42 15.73 7.70
N HIS A 21 -8.97 14.47 7.82
CA HIS A 21 -7.99 14.01 8.81
C HIS A 21 -6.60 13.75 8.21
N CYS A 22 -6.37 14.17 6.97
CA CYS A 22 -5.12 13.88 6.27
C CYS A 22 -3.94 14.61 6.93
N VAL A 23 -2.99 13.86 7.48
CA VAL A 23 -1.77 14.43 8.09
C VAL A 23 -0.82 15.06 7.07
N ALA A 24 -1.00 14.77 5.78
CA ALA A 24 -0.24 15.31 4.67
C ALA A 24 -1.02 16.38 3.88
N ALA A 25 -2.09 16.96 4.43
CA ALA A 25 -2.99 17.86 3.71
C ALA A 25 -2.25 19.06 3.06
N ASP A 26 -1.31 19.65 3.78
CA ASP A 26 -0.53 20.80 3.30
C ASP A 26 0.41 20.40 2.15
N GLU A 27 1.00 19.20 2.23
CA GLU A 27 1.88 18.68 1.19
C GLU A 27 1.09 18.26 -0.07
N LEU A 28 -0.16 17.79 0.07
CA LEU A 28 -1.02 17.42 -1.06
C LEU A 28 -1.31 18.61 -1.99
N SER A 29 -1.32 19.82 -1.45
CA SER A 29 -1.53 21.05 -2.23
C SER A 29 -0.40 21.32 -3.23
N ARG A 30 0.80 20.81 -2.98
CA ARG A 30 1.98 21.01 -3.82
C ARG A 30 1.95 20.22 -5.12
N ASN A 31 1.18 19.12 -5.17
CA ASN A 31 1.00 18.28 -6.37
C ASN A 31 2.33 17.84 -7.02
N VAL A 32 3.29 17.43 -6.20
CA VAL A 32 4.64 17.06 -6.64
C VAL A 32 4.75 15.55 -6.80
N LYS A 33 5.54 15.12 -7.80
CA LYS A 33 5.93 13.73 -8.02
C LYS A 33 7.46 13.64 -8.13
N MET A 34 8.05 12.66 -7.47
CA MET A 34 9.48 12.37 -7.59
C MET A 34 9.77 11.76 -8.97
N ASP A 35 10.96 12.03 -9.49
CA ASP A 35 11.47 11.32 -10.66
C ASP A 35 11.66 9.82 -10.35
N LEU A 36 11.27 8.95 -11.29
CA LEU A 36 11.28 7.50 -11.06
C LEU A 36 12.70 6.95 -10.91
N SER A 37 13.65 7.44 -11.70
CA SER A 37 15.05 6.98 -11.63
C SER A 37 15.69 7.39 -10.31
N LYS A 38 15.39 8.59 -9.83
CA LYS A 38 15.81 9.06 -8.51
C LYS A 38 15.20 8.22 -7.40
N ALA A 39 13.90 7.90 -7.48
CA ALA A 39 13.23 7.06 -6.49
C ALA A 39 13.83 5.65 -6.43
N LYS A 40 14.14 5.04 -7.60
CA LYS A 40 14.83 3.75 -7.70
C LYS A 40 16.19 3.78 -7.03
N ALA A 41 17.02 4.78 -7.34
CA ALA A 41 18.35 4.94 -6.76
C ALA A 41 18.30 5.10 -5.22
N ILE A 42 17.36 5.88 -4.71
CA ILE A 42 17.16 6.06 -3.26
C ILE A 42 16.82 4.71 -2.59
N ILE A 43 15.93 3.90 -3.18
CA ILE A 43 15.55 2.61 -2.59
C ILE A 43 16.73 1.62 -2.61
N GLU A 44 17.50 1.60 -3.69
CA GLU A 44 18.72 0.78 -3.78
C GLU A 44 19.75 1.21 -2.72
N GLU A 45 19.94 2.51 -2.52
CA GLU A 45 20.83 3.03 -1.47
C GLU A 45 20.32 2.67 -0.07
N MET A 46 19.03 2.75 0.20
CA MET A 46 18.41 2.39 1.48
C MET A 46 18.73 0.95 1.90
N ALA A 47 18.88 0.02 0.96
CA ALA A 47 19.25 -1.36 1.23
C ALA A 47 20.61 -1.45 1.93
N HIS A 48 21.56 -0.58 1.59
CA HIS A 48 22.88 -0.53 2.22
C HIS A 48 22.85 0.03 3.66
N TYR A 49 21.75 0.71 4.06
CA TYR A 49 21.57 1.27 5.40
C TYR A 49 20.67 0.42 6.32
N ASN A 50 20.54 -0.88 6.04
CA ASN A 50 19.72 -1.81 6.81
C ASN A 50 18.23 -1.42 6.88
N VAL A 51 17.71 -0.78 5.84
CA VAL A 51 16.28 -0.58 5.67
C VAL A 51 15.67 -1.91 5.27
N THR A 52 14.82 -2.46 6.13
CA THR A 52 14.16 -3.77 5.93
C THR A 52 12.73 -3.65 5.47
N GLY A 53 12.14 -2.46 5.51
CA GLY A 53 10.77 -2.22 5.06
C GLY A 53 10.52 -0.82 4.57
N ILE A 54 9.76 -0.71 3.47
CA ILE A 54 9.29 0.54 2.88
C ILE A 54 7.78 0.52 2.78
N SER A 55 7.15 1.59 3.28
CA SER A 55 5.71 1.83 3.13
C SER A 55 5.49 2.96 2.14
N PHE A 56 5.05 2.63 0.93
CA PHE A 56 4.61 3.63 -0.04
C PHE A 56 3.31 4.27 0.46
N THR A 57 3.39 5.55 0.77
CA THR A 57 2.30 6.36 1.34
C THR A 57 2.52 7.82 0.93
N ALA A 58 1.71 8.75 1.46
CA ALA A 58 1.56 10.13 1.01
C ALA A 58 0.88 10.23 -0.36
N GLY A 59 -0.11 11.14 -0.47
CA GLY A 59 -0.98 11.16 -1.63
C GLY A 59 -1.74 9.84 -1.82
N GLU A 60 -1.96 9.47 -3.06
CA GLU A 60 -2.46 8.15 -3.44
C GLU A 60 -1.44 7.46 -4.34
N PRO A 61 -0.67 6.49 -3.83
CA PRO A 61 0.41 5.85 -4.58
C PRO A 61 -0.05 5.21 -5.89
N LEU A 62 -1.24 4.60 -5.92
CA LEU A 62 -1.72 3.88 -7.08
C LEU A 62 -2.25 4.79 -8.22
N LEU A 63 -2.23 6.11 -8.06
CA LEU A 63 -2.32 7.03 -9.20
C LEU A 63 -1.15 6.85 -10.18
N PHE A 64 -0.01 6.39 -9.68
CA PHE A 64 1.20 6.09 -10.44
C PHE A 64 1.50 4.60 -10.43
N PHE A 65 0.51 3.79 -10.79
CA PHE A 65 0.55 2.33 -10.67
C PHE A 65 1.83 1.71 -11.25
N ASN A 66 2.21 2.06 -12.48
CA ASN A 66 3.40 1.49 -13.13
C ASN A 66 4.69 1.84 -12.40
N ASP A 67 4.82 3.10 -11.97
CA ASP A 67 6.00 3.56 -11.23
C ASP A 67 6.11 2.84 -9.89
N ILE A 68 5.00 2.75 -9.15
CA ILE A 68 4.94 2.06 -7.85
C ILE A 68 5.21 0.56 -7.99
N ARG A 69 4.68 -0.09 -9.04
CA ARG A 69 4.97 -1.48 -9.35
C ARG A 69 6.47 -1.70 -9.57
N ASP A 70 7.12 -0.83 -10.33
CA ASP A 70 8.56 -0.88 -10.56
C ASP A 70 9.36 -0.68 -9.25
N LEU A 71 8.95 0.26 -8.40
CA LEU A 71 9.58 0.48 -7.10
C LEU A 71 9.41 -0.72 -6.15
N VAL A 72 8.27 -1.41 -6.20
CA VAL A 72 8.04 -2.67 -5.48
C VAL A 72 8.99 -3.75 -5.97
N GLN A 73 9.25 -3.85 -7.28
CA GLN A 73 10.23 -4.80 -7.83
C GLN A 73 11.65 -4.52 -7.33
N ILE A 74 12.04 -3.25 -7.24
CA ILE A 74 13.34 -2.87 -6.66
C ILE A 74 13.41 -3.25 -5.17
N CYS A 75 12.35 -3.03 -4.40
CA CYS A 75 12.28 -3.48 -3.01
C CYS A 75 12.50 -5.01 -2.93
N LYS A 76 11.76 -5.79 -3.74
CA LYS A 76 11.89 -7.26 -3.78
C LYS A 76 13.31 -7.69 -4.11
N LYS A 77 13.93 -7.09 -5.13
CA LYS A 77 15.32 -7.37 -5.57
C LYS A 77 16.31 -7.18 -4.43
N ASN A 78 16.09 -6.17 -3.59
CA ASN A 78 16.98 -5.81 -2.48
C ASN A 78 16.56 -6.43 -1.13
N GLY A 79 15.61 -7.37 -1.10
CA GLY A 79 15.16 -8.03 0.14
C GLY A 79 14.40 -7.10 1.08
N ILE A 80 13.89 -5.97 0.60
CA ILE A 80 13.14 -5.00 1.38
C ILE A 80 11.65 -5.36 1.36
N TYR A 81 11.04 -5.48 2.53
CA TYR A 81 9.59 -5.63 2.67
C TYR A 81 8.89 -4.39 2.15
N SER A 82 7.96 -4.55 1.22
CA SER A 82 7.22 -3.44 0.64
C SER A 82 5.75 -3.47 1.03
N ARG A 83 5.21 -2.30 1.39
CA ARG A 83 3.81 -2.07 1.68
C ARG A 83 3.30 -0.89 0.89
N ILE A 84 2.08 -0.99 0.37
CA ILE A 84 1.35 0.14 -0.20
C ILE A 84 0.18 0.48 0.71
N VAL A 85 0.00 1.77 1.03
CA VAL A 85 -1.18 2.30 1.71
C VAL A 85 -1.97 3.10 0.70
N THR A 86 -3.19 2.66 0.39
CA THR A 86 -4.05 3.22 -0.66
C THR A 86 -5.45 3.49 -0.15
N ASN A 87 -6.15 4.45 -0.73
CA ASN A 87 -7.56 4.71 -0.44
C ASN A 87 -8.52 3.76 -1.18
N GLY A 88 -8.00 2.93 -2.09
CA GLY A 88 -8.79 1.90 -2.78
C GLY A 88 -9.65 2.39 -3.94
N TYR A 89 -9.49 3.63 -4.42
CA TYR A 89 -10.29 4.21 -5.53
C TYR A 89 -10.28 3.37 -6.81
N TRP A 90 -9.23 2.60 -7.01
CA TRP A 90 -9.02 1.71 -8.16
C TRP A 90 -9.93 0.48 -8.15
N ALA A 91 -10.50 0.11 -7.00
CA ALA A 91 -11.36 -1.06 -6.85
C ALA A 91 -12.77 -0.82 -7.41
N LYS A 92 -12.88 -0.45 -8.69
CA LYS A 92 -14.14 -0.10 -9.36
C LYS A 92 -14.95 -1.30 -9.82
N THR A 93 -14.27 -2.32 -10.35
CA THR A 93 -14.85 -3.59 -10.79
C THR A 93 -14.02 -4.75 -10.23
N LYS A 94 -14.62 -5.95 -10.16
CA LYS A 94 -13.90 -7.14 -9.71
C LYS A 94 -12.70 -7.43 -10.62
N GLU A 95 -12.91 -7.43 -11.93
CA GLU A 95 -11.86 -7.70 -12.92
C GLU A 95 -10.68 -6.73 -12.79
N HIS A 96 -10.97 -5.42 -12.72
CA HIS A 96 -9.92 -4.41 -12.55
C HIS A 96 -9.17 -4.57 -11.23
N SER A 97 -9.89 -4.89 -10.15
CA SER A 97 -9.27 -5.16 -8.83
C SER A 97 -8.38 -6.39 -8.87
N ASP A 98 -8.83 -7.47 -9.50
CA ASP A 98 -8.06 -8.70 -9.66
C ASP A 98 -6.76 -8.44 -10.43
N ASN A 99 -6.81 -7.68 -11.50
CA ASN A 99 -5.64 -7.32 -12.31
C ASN A 99 -4.63 -6.50 -11.49
N ILE A 100 -5.07 -5.42 -10.86
CA ILE A 100 -4.21 -4.55 -10.02
C ILE A 100 -3.51 -5.37 -8.92
N VAL A 101 -4.25 -6.16 -8.18
CA VAL A 101 -3.69 -6.95 -7.07
C VAL A 101 -2.75 -8.03 -7.60
N SER A 102 -3.11 -8.71 -8.68
CA SER A 102 -2.28 -9.75 -9.28
C SER A 102 -0.94 -9.19 -9.77
N GLU A 103 -0.94 -8.04 -10.46
CA GLU A 103 0.29 -7.39 -10.91
C GLU A 103 1.17 -6.96 -9.74
N LEU A 104 0.60 -6.38 -8.68
CA LEU A 104 1.35 -6.00 -7.48
C LEU A 104 1.95 -7.22 -6.77
N MET A 105 1.22 -8.33 -6.67
CA MET A 105 1.74 -9.58 -6.09
C MET A 105 2.88 -10.17 -6.92
N LEU A 106 2.73 -10.21 -8.24
CA LEU A 106 3.78 -10.69 -9.16
C LEU A 106 5.03 -9.83 -9.04
N SER A 107 4.88 -8.52 -8.84
CA SER A 107 5.98 -7.59 -8.60
C SER A 107 6.69 -7.85 -7.26
N GLY A 108 6.07 -8.60 -6.35
CA GLY A 108 6.62 -8.93 -5.04
C GLY A 108 6.17 -8.02 -3.91
N LEU A 109 5.03 -7.35 -4.05
CA LEU A 109 4.43 -6.60 -2.97
C LEU A 109 4.17 -7.51 -1.76
N SER A 110 4.63 -7.08 -0.59
CA SER A 110 4.49 -7.85 0.65
C SER A 110 3.17 -7.57 1.37
N GLN A 111 2.64 -6.36 1.27
CA GLN A 111 1.38 -5.96 1.91
C GLN A 111 0.67 -4.87 1.14
N LEU A 112 -0.63 -5.05 0.88
CA LEU A 112 -1.53 -3.99 0.42
C LEU A 112 -2.45 -3.60 1.58
N ARG A 113 -2.44 -2.32 1.94
CA ARG A 113 -3.23 -1.75 3.02
C ARG A 113 -4.22 -0.76 2.47
N ILE A 114 -5.52 -1.00 2.66
CA ILE A 114 -6.57 -0.10 2.19
C ILE A 114 -7.09 0.73 3.36
N SER A 115 -7.00 2.04 3.23
CA SER A 115 -7.53 2.99 4.19
C SER A 115 -9.04 3.12 4.00
N TYR A 116 -9.81 2.75 5.03
CA TYR A 116 -11.26 2.75 4.98
C TYR A 116 -11.84 3.26 6.29
N SER A 117 -12.01 4.57 6.38
CA SER A 117 -12.62 5.25 7.52
C SER A 117 -13.79 6.12 7.07
N ARG A 118 -14.57 6.65 8.02
CA ARG A 118 -15.67 7.58 7.74
C ARG A 118 -15.27 8.77 6.87
N TRP A 119 -14.02 9.22 6.96
CA TRP A 119 -13.51 10.33 6.15
C TRP A 119 -13.17 9.92 4.72
N HIS A 120 -12.69 8.69 4.52
CA HIS A 120 -12.48 8.13 3.17
C HIS A 120 -13.83 7.87 2.49
N GLN A 121 -14.82 7.40 3.24
CA GLN A 121 -16.17 7.06 2.74
C GLN A 121 -16.94 8.26 2.18
N LYS A 122 -16.61 9.48 2.59
CA LYS A 122 -17.16 10.70 1.97
C LYS A 122 -16.81 10.82 0.48
N ASN A 123 -15.68 10.26 0.08
CA ASN A 123 -15.11 10.40 -1.25
C ASN A 123 -15.16 9.11 -2.08
N ILE A 124 -15.28 7.96 -1.41
CA ILE A 124 -15.28 6.63 -2.05
C ILE A 124 -16.50 5.86 -1.56
N THR A 125 -17.35 5.43 -2.49
CA THR A 125 -18.61 4.76 -2.15
C THR A 125 -18.35 3.37 -1.56
N VAL A 126 -18.84 3.15 -0.34
CA VAL A 126 -18.69 1.91 0.47
C VAL A 126 -19.10 0.64 -0.26
N LYS A 127 -20.09 0.73 -1.16
CA LYS A 127 -20.67 -0.43 -1.85
C LYS A 127 -19.69 -1.16 -2.78
N THR A 128 -18.59 -0.52 -3.15
CA THR A 128 -17.64 -1.04 -4.14
C THR A 128 -16.42 -1.74 -3.53
N LEU A 129 -15.95 -1.32 -2.35
CA LEU A 129 -14.70 -1.84 -1.79
C LEU A 129 -14.79 -3.30 -1.27
N PRO A 130 -15.74 -3.71 -0.43
CA PRO A 130 -15.76 -5.06 0.14
C PRO A 130 -16.16 -6.16 -0.84
N MET A 131 -16.96 -5.82 -1.86
CA MET A 131 -17.49 -6.80 -2.82
C MET A 131 -16.58 -7.05 -4.02
N GLN A 132 -15.60 -6.20 -4.24
CA GLN A 132 -14.76 -6.22 -5.46
C GLN A 132 -13.31 -6.60 -5.21
N LEU A 133 -12.92 -6.77 -3.94
CA LEU A 133 -11.56 -7.19 -3.64
C LEU A 133 -11.35 -8.65 -4.04
N PRO A 134 -10.29 -8.96 -4.80
CA PRO A 134 -10.08 -10.30 -5.30
C PRO A 134 -9.80 -11.27 -4.17
N VAL A 135 -10.43 -12.44 -4.22
CA VAL A 135 -10.01 -13.59 -3.40
C VAL A 135 -8.79 -14.20 -4.08
N VAL A 136 -7.61 -13.73 -3.73
CA VAL A 136 -6.38 -14.36 -4.19
C VAL A 136 -6.13 -15.60 -3.37
N LYS A 137 -5.97 -16.77 -4.01
CA LYS A 137 -5.57 -18.02 -3.32
C LYS A 137 -4.33 -17.73 -2.47
N ASN A 138 -4.41 -18.07 -1.19
CA ASN A 138 -3.34 -17.88 -0.19
C ASN A 138 -3.14 -16.45 0.35
N THR A 139 -4.10 -15.55 0.18
CA THR A 139 -4.06 -14.22 0.76
C THR A 139 -5.27 -14.04 1.68
N VAL A 140 -5.03 -13.60 2.91
CA VAL A 140 -6.12 -13.30 3.86
C VAL A 140 -6.35 -11.80 3.91
N TRP A 141 -7.60 -11.43 3.75
CA TRP A 141 -8.08 -10.06 3.89
C TRP A 141 -8.51 -9.83 5.34
N ILE A 142 -7.87 -8.90 6.02
CA ILE A 142 -8.31 -8.49 7.35
C ILE A 142 -8.99 -7.12 7.20
N ILE A 143 -10.30 -7.13 7.40
CA ILE A 143 -11.08 -5.90 7.49
C ILE A 143 -11.12 -5.50 8.96
N SER A 144 -10.41 -4.44 9.32
CA SER A 144 -10.68 -3.74 10.56
C SER A 144 -11.54 -2.51 10.26
N SER A 145 -12.29 -2.01 11.22
CA SER A 145 -13.16 -0.82 11.05
C SER A 145 -12.43 0.43 10.52
N LEU A 146 -11.11 0.39 10.45
CA LEU A 146 -10.21 1.45 9.97
C LEU A 146 -9.31 1.00 8.80
N LEU A 147 -9.15 -0.30 8.57
CA LEU A 147 -8.05 -0.79 7.75
C LEU A 147 -8.32 -2.17 7.17
N LEU A 148 -8.12 -2.34 5.87
CA LEU A 148 -8.08 -3.64 5.20
C LEU A 148 -6.63 -4.05 4.99
N LEU A 149 -6.23 -5.19 5.53
CA LEU A 149 -4.88 -5.73 5.40
C LEU A 149 -4.90 -6.99 4.56
N ILE A 150 -4.03 -7.07 3.56
CA ILE A 150 -3.79 -8.28 2.78
C ILE A 150 -2.45 -8.86 3.21
N PHE A 151 -2.46 -10.09 3.71
CA PHE A 151 -1.26 -10.83 4.04
C PHE A 151 -1.14 -12.08 3.16
N PRO A 152 0.07 -12.50 2.78
CA PRO A 152 0.29 -13.81 2.22
C PRO A 152 -0.11 -14.88 3.26
N TYR A 153 -0.91 -15.86 2.85
CA TYR A 153 -1.49 -16.92 3.69
C TYR A 153 -0.48 -17.65 4.61
N LYS A 154 0.78 -17.72 4.22
CA LYS A 154 1.83 -18.36 5.04
C LYS A 154 2.09 -17.69 6.40
N MET A 155 1.73 -16.42 6.58
CA MET A 155 1.97 -15.71 7.86
C MET A 155 0.89 -15.96 8.93
N ILE A 156 -0.24 -16.59 8.58
CA ILE A 156 -1.39 -16.74 9.50
C ILE A 156 -1.34 -18.01 10.34
N ARG A 157 -0.41 -18.93 10.07
CA ARG A 157 -0.25 -20.15 10.88
C ARG A 157 0.40 -19.93 12.26
N SER A 158 0.93 -18.76 12.58
CA SER A 158 1.35 -18.45 13.94
C SER A 158 0.14 -17.95 14.75
N LYS A 159 -0.26 -18.73 15.76
CA LYS A 159 -1.44 -18.54 16.63
C LYS A 159 -1.48 -17.24 17.47
N SER A 160 -0.63 -16.24 17.19
CA SER A 160 -0.45 -15.06 18.02
C SER A 160 -1.03 -13.76 17.44
N PHE A 161 -1.87 -13.80 16.40
CA PHE A 161 -2.40 -12.58 15.76
C PHE A 161 -3.93 -12.46 15.74
N PHE A 162 -4.64 -13.18 16.61
CA PHE A 162 -6.07 -12.98 16.82
C PHE A 162 -6.31 -12.19 18.11
N ALA A 163 -6.26 -10.87 18.02
CA ALA A 163 -6.98 -10.02 18.94
C ALA A 163 -8.05 -9.26 18.13
N ILE A 164 -9.23 -9.84 18.01
CA ILE A 164 -10.43 -9.12 17.61
C ILE A 164 -10.90 -8.38 18.87
N THR A 165 -10.68 -7.09 18.93
CA THR A 165 -11.40 -6.24 19.88
C THR A 165 -12.67 -5.76 19.21
N THR A 166 -13.80 -6.23 19.74
CA THR A 166 -15.16 -5.73 19.49
C THR A 166 -15.28 -4.24 19.73
#